data_24d62b790ba2fab132f9f4ca3a1f2f83
#
_entry.id   24d62b790ba2fab132f9f4ca3a1f2f83
#
_cell.length_a   1.000
_cell.length_b   1.000
_cell.length_c   1.000
_cell.angle_alpha   90.00
_cell.angle_beta   90.00
_cell.angle_gamma   90.00
#
_symmetry.space_group_name_H-M   'P 1'
#
loop_
_entity.id
_entity.type
_entity.pdbx_description
1 polymer ?
#
loop_
_entity_poly.entity_id
_entity_poly.type
_entity_poly.pdbx_seq_one_letter_code
_entity_poly.pdbx_strand_id
1 'polypeptide(L)'
;MELEDTYSMNIVEAYKEFSMQELNDMLVKANEDFDEAVKEEKESGLRSKRDRVETCSVKIECLNFVIAIRKADELLSTLEDKS
;
A
#
# COMPACT_ATOMS: atom_id res chain seq x y z
N MET A 1 -10.13 11.69 -14.08
CA MET A 1 -8.82 11.15 -14.45
C MET A 1 -7.67 11.88 -13.81
N GLU A 2 -7.63 13.18 -13.91
CA GLU A 2 -6.61 13.97 -13.22
C GLU A 2 -6.71 13.83 -11.71
N LEU A 3 -7.93 13.67 -11.20
CA LEU A 3 -8.16 13.48 -9.77
C LEU A 3 -7.53 12.19 -9.25
N GLU A 4 -7.58 11.12 -10.05
CA GLU A 4 -6.98 9.85 -9.67
C GLU A 4 -5.45 9.96 -9.62
N ASP A 5 -4.86 10.61 -10.59
CA ASP A 5 -3.41 10.81 -10.63
C ASP A 5 -2.96 11.66 -9.46
N THR A 6 -3.69 12.72 -9.15
CA THR A 6 -3.39 13.60 -8.01
C THR A 6 -3.51 12.83 -6.70
N TYR A 7 -4.54 11.99 -6.58
CA TYR A 7 -4.76 11.19 -5.39
C TYR A 7 -3.61 10.19 -5.18
N SER A 8 -3.18 9.52 -6.25
CA SER A 8 -2.08 8.57 -6.19
C SER A 8 -0.77 9.26 -5.79
N MET A 9 -0.51 10.44 -6.33
CA MET A 9 0.67 11.21 -5.99
C MET A 9 0.67 11.64 -4.53
N ASN A 10 -0.50 12.03 -4.01
CA ASN A 10 -0.62 12.39 -2.60
C ASN A 10 -0.32 11.21 -1.68
N ILE A 11 -0.73 10.01 -2.06
CA ILE A 11 -0.45 8.81 -1.29
C ILE A 11 1.05 8.52 -1.29
N VAL A 12 1.70 8.61 -2.45
CA VAL A 12 3.14 8.42 -2.57
C VAL A 12 3.89 9.43 -1.71
N GLU A 13 3.47 10.68 -1.75
CA GLU A 13 4.07 11.75 -0.94
C GLU A 13 3.92 11.46 0.55
N ALA A 14 2.73 11.00 0.96
CA ALA A 14 2.46 10.69 2.36
C ALA A 14 3.40 9.60 2.90
N TYR A 15 3.72 8.62 2.07
CA TYR A 15 4.59 7.50 2.47
C TYR A 15 6.06 7.73 2.17
N LYS A 16 6.40 8.85 1.57
CA LYS A 16 7.77 9.15 1.15
C LYS A 16 8.76 9.21 2.31
N GLU A 17 8.31 9.68 3.47
CA GLU A 17 9.15 9.86 4.63
C GLU A 17 9.42 8.57 5.40
N PHE A 18 8.66 7.53 5.14
CA PHE A 18 8.82 6.26 5.83
C PHE A 18 10.01 5.48 5.26
N SER A 19 10.73 4.79 6.14
CA SER A 19 11.80 3.90 5.72
C SER A 19 11.22 2.66 5.06
N MET A 20 12.07 1.93 4.31
CA MET A 20 11.64 0.69 3.67
C MET A 20 11.14 -0.33 4.68
N GLN A 21 11.83 -0.41 5.83
CA GLN A 21 11.42 -1.32 6.89
C GLN A 21 10.06 -0.95 7.45
N GLU A 22 9.83 0.34 7.67
CA GLU A 22 8.53 0.83 8.14
C GLU A 22 7.42 0.50 7.14
N LEU A 23 7.69 0.69 5.85
CA LEU A 23 6.71 0.36 4.80
C LEU A 23 6.40 -1.13 4.79
N ASN A 24 7.42 -1.97 4.92
CA ASN A 24 7.22 -3.42 4.97
C ASN A 24 6.41 -3.82 6.20
N ASP A 25 6.69 -3.23 7.36
CA ASP A 25 5.94 -3.50 8.58
C ASP A 25 4.47 -3.08 8.43
N MET A 26 4.24 -1.94 7.81
CA MET A 26 2.88 -1.45 7.54
C MET A 26 2.15 -2.40 6.59
N LEU A 27 2.86 -2.93 5.60
CA LEU A 27 2.30 -3.88 4.64
C LEU A 27 1.89 -5.18 5.32
N VAL A 28 2.76 -5.71 6.19
CA VAL A 28 2.46 -6.92 6.95
C VAL A 28 1.20 -6.73 7.79
N LYS A 29 1.12 -5.60 8.49
CA LYS A 29 -0.04 -5.29 9.32
C LYS A 29 -1.30 -5.13 8.47
N ALA A 30 -1.18 -4.48 7.32
CA ALA A 30 -2.31 -4.30 6.42
C ALA A 30 -2.82 -5.64 5.89
N ASN A 31 -1.92 -6.57 5.59
CA ASN A 31 -2.29 -7.92 5.16
C ASN A 31 -3.01 -8.69 6.26
N GLU A 32 -2.55 -8.56 7.49
CA GLU A 32 -3.21 -9.18 8.66
C GLU A 32 -4.61 -8.63 8.85
N ASP A 33 -4.75 -7.31 8.77
CA ASP A 33 -6.04 -6.64 8.89
C ASP A 33 -6.99 -7.06 7.76
N PHE A 34 -6.46 -7.21 6.55
CA PHE A 34 -7.22 -7.67 5.40
C PHE A 34 -7.77 -9.07 5.63
N ASP A 35 -6.93 -9.99 6.07
CA ASP A 35 -7.33 -11.38 6.35
C ASP A 35 -8.43 -11.42 7.40
N GLU A 36 -8.28 -10.65 8.47
CA GLU A 36 -9.27 -10.55 9.53
C GLU A 36 -10.58 -9.98 9.01
N ALA A 37 -10.50 -8.94 8.20
CA ALA A 37 -11.69 -8.30 7.63
C ALA A 37 -12.45 -9.26 6.70
N VAL A 38 -11.73 -10.02 5.89
CA VAL A 38 -12.34 -11.03 5.01
C VAL A 38 -13.05 -12.10 5.82
N LYS A 39 -12.40 -12.54 6.89
CA LYS A 39 -12.98 -13.56 7.77
C LYS A 39 -14.27 -13.06 8.42
N GLU A 40 -14.26 -11.83 8.93
CA GLU A 40 -15.43 -11.22 9.54
C GLU A 40 -16.57 -11.05 8.54
N GLU A 41 -16.26 -10.67 7.31
CA GLU A 41 -17.25 -10.52 6.26
C GLU A 41 -17.93 -11.85 5.97
N LYS A 42 -17.16 -12.93 5.86
CA LYS A 42 -17.69 -14.25 5.59
C LYS A 42 -18.60 -14.74 6.70
N GLU A 43 -18.25 -14.44 7.94
CA GLU A 43 -19.04 -14.89 9.10
C GLU A 43 -20.32 -14.10 9.26
N SER A 44 -20.27 -12.77 9.04
CA SER A 44 -21.42 -11.90 9.29
C SER A 44 -22.28 -11.62 8.07
N GLY A 45 -21.67 -11.61 6.88
CA GLY A 45 -22.37 -11.28 5.66
C GLY A 45 -22.86 -9.84 5.56
N LEU A 46 -22.38 -8.97 6.43
CA LEU A 46 -22.79 -7.57 6.47
C LEU A 46 -22.00 -6.71 5.49
N ARG A 47 -22.70 -5.79 4.81
CA ARG A 47 -22.07 -4.88 3.85
C ARG A 47 -21.02 -3.97 4.48
N SER A 48 -21.23 -3.56 5.71
CA SER A 48 -20.29 -2.70 6.43
C SER A 48 -18.94 -3.38 6.60
N LYS A 49 -18.92 -4.70 6.73
CA LYS A 49 -17.70 -5.48 6.81
C LYS A 49 -16.96 -5.54 5.48
N ARG A 50 -17.73 -5.52 4.38
CA ARG A 50 -17.15 -5.50 3.03
C ARG A 50 -16.42 -4.20 2.75
N ASP A 51 -16.95 -3.09 3.22
CA ASP A 51 -16.29 -1.78 3.09
C ASP A 51 -14.92 -1.80 3.74
N ARG A 52 -14.81 -2.46 4.88
CA ARG A 52 -13.54 -2.62 5.58
C ARG A 52 -12.55 -3.44 4.74
N VAL A 53 -13.03 -4.51 4.11
CA VAL A 53 -12.22 -5.34 3.22
C VAL A 53 -11.67 -4.51 2.07
N GLU A 54 -12.52 -3.71 1.43
CA GLU A 54 -12.12 -2.85 0.33
C GLU A 54 -11.09 -1.82 0.76
N THR A 55 -11.29 -1.20 1.91
CA THR A 55 -10.36 -0.20 2.45
C THR A 55 -8.98 -0.83 2.70
N CYS A 56 -8.94 -2.03 3.28
CA CYS A 56 -7.69 -2.73 3.52
C CYS A 56 -7.00 -3.10 2.22
N SER A 57 -7.77 -3.53 1.22
CA SER A 57 -7.24 -3.88 -0.09
C SER A 57 -6.57 -2.68 -0.76
N VAL A 58 -7.23 -1.53 -0.74
CA VAL A 58 -6.69 -0.30 -1.31
C VAL A 58 -5.39 0.09 -0.60
N LYS A 59 -5.36 -0.02 0.71
CA LYS A 59 -4.17 0.31 1.49
C LYS A 59 -3.00 -0.58 1.11
N ILE A 60 -3.25 -1.88 0.93
CA ILE A 60 -2.23 -2.84 0.51
C ILE A 60 -1.68 -2.47 -0.87
N GLU A 61 -2.56 -2.14 -1.80
CA GLU A 61 -2.14 -1.74 -3.15
C GLU A 61 -1.29 -0.49 -3.12
N CYS A 62 -1.68 0.50 -2.32
CA CYS A 62 -0.91 1.74 -2.17
C CYS A 62 0.48 1.48 -1.59
N LEU A 63 0.57 0.64 -0.58
CA LEU A 63 1.85 0.29 0.03
C LEU A 63 2.75 -0.45 -0.95
N ASN A 64 2.19 -1.40 -1.69
CA ASN A 64 2.94 -2.13 -2.72
C ASN A 64 3.46 -1.18 -3.79
N PHE A 65 2.64 -0.21 -4.19
CA PHE A 65 3.02 0.78 -5.20
C PHE A 65 4.20 1.63 -4.72
N VAL A 66 4.12 2.14 -3.49
CA VAL A 66 5.20 2.95 -2.91
C VAL A 66 6.49 2.15 -2.77
N ILE A 67 6.38 0.90 -2.31
CA ILE A 67 7.54 0.02 -2.16
C ILE A 67 8.19 -0.24 -3.52
N ALA A 68 7.38 -0.48 -4.56
CA ALA A 68 7.88 -0.70 -5.90
C ALA A 68 8.62 0.52 -6.44
N ILE A 69 8.09 1.72 -6.21
CA ILE A 69 8.76 2.97 -6.61
C ILE A 69 10.09 3.12 -5.89
N ARG A 70 10.12 2.85 -4.59
CA ARG A 70 11.35 2.93 -3.79
C ARG A 70 12.42 1.98 -4.30
N LYS A 71 12.03 0.76 -4.61
CA LYS A 71 12.96 -0.25 -5.15
C LYS A 71 13.51 0.18 -6.50
N ALA A 72 12.65 0.74 -7.35
CA ALA A 72 13.07 1.22 -8.66
C ALA A 72 14.07 2.37 -8.53
N ASP A 73 13.83 3.31 -7.62
CA ASP A 73 14.74 4.41 -7.35
C ASP A 73 16.10 3.93 -6.87
N GLU A 74 16.12 2.94 -5.99
CA GLU A 74 17.37 2.36 -5.50
C GLU A 74 18.14 1.68 -6.61
N LEU A 75 17.46 0.97 -7.50
CA LEU A 75 18.09 0.33 -8.64
C LEU A 75 18.68 1.35 -9.60
N LEU A 76 17.94 2.42 -9.88
CA LEU A 76 18.42 3.49 -10.75
C LEU A 76 19.65 4.17 -10.18
N SER A 77 19.65 4.44 -8.89
CA SER A 77 20.81 5.00 -8.19
C SER A 77 22.03 4.11 -8.34
N THR A 78 21.85 2.80 -8.17
CA THR A 78 22.93 1.83 -8.31
C THR A 78 23.48 1.79 -9.72
N LEU A 79 22.59 1.86 -10.71
CA LEU A 79 23.01 1.85 -12.11
C LEU A 79 23.77 3.13 -12.48
N GLU A 80 23.33 4.28 -11.96
CA GLU A 80 24.02 5.54 -12.20
C GLU A 80 25.42 5.55 -11.60
N ASP A 81 25.59 4.97 -10.42
CA ASP A 81 26.90 4.88 -9.77
C ASP A 81 27.87 4.02 -10.56
N LYS A 82 27.39 3.06 -11.31
CA LYS A 82 28.23 2.16 -12.12
C LYS A 82 28.61 2.76 -13.47
N SER A 83 27.87 3.74 -13.91
CA SER A 83 28.17 4.36 -15.21
C SER A 83 29.12 5.54 -15.04
#